data_60654860f6177bd6a31d63bfc3c2f1b8
#
_entry.id   60654860f6177bd6a31d63bfc3c2f1b8
#
_cell.length_a   1.000
_cell.length_b   1.000
_cell.length_c   1.000
_cell.angle_alpha   90.00
_cell.angle_beta   90.00
_cell.angle_gamma   90.00
#
_symmetry.space_group_name_H-M   'P 1'
#
loop_
_entity.id
_entity.type
_entity.pdbx_description
1 polymer ?
#
loop_
_entity_poly.entity_id
_entity_poly.type
_entity_poly.pdbx_seq_one_letter_code
_entity_poly.pdbx_strand_id
1 'polypeptide(L)'
;MLDLNFHFRTEGFRRIAEAVGPTGLTWLELDAHDPKSIALIRRDSPCPIASGETLLERRDFRPYFENYSFDTAIVDVIWNGFYESLKIAAMAEVYEVNVAPHNFYGHLASAISAHFCAAVPNFRIMEIDIDSVTWRDDFVKTPPVIENGDFILPTGPGWGIEVNEAGLRAHPVKSSR
;
A
#
# COMPACT_ATOMS: atom_id res chain seq x y z
N MET A 1 11.87 -5.08 3.57
CA MET A 1 11.44 -3.70 3.27
C MET A 1 11.65 -2.85 4.51
N LEU A 2 11.81 -1.55 4.36
CA LEU A 2 11.90 -0.59 5.46
C LEU A 2 11.05 0.61 5.07
N ASP A 3 10.14 1.02 5.94
CA ASP A 3 9.32 2.20 5.76
C ASP A 3 9.80 3.32 6.68
N LEU A 4 10.00 4.50 6.12
CA LEU A 4 10.44 5.71 6.80
C LEU A 4 9.33 6.76 6.91
N ASN A 5 8.21 6.53 6.24
CA ASN A 5 7.07 7.43 6.21
C ASN A 5 7.52 8.89 5.90
N PHE A 6 6.89 9.92 6.48
CA PHE A 6 7.26 11.34 6.34
C PHE A 6 8.32 11.84 7.35
N HIS A 7 9.01 10.95 8.07
CA HIS A 7 9.80 11.35 9.24
C HIS A 7 11.08 12.11 8.91
N PHE A 8 11.54 12.14 7.66
CA PHE A 8 12.80 12.77 7.27
C PHE A 8 12.60 13.80 6.15
N ARG A 9 13.65 14.54 5.84
CA ARG A 9 13.76 15.40 4.65
C ARG A 9 14.62 14.72 3.61
N THR A 10 14.68 15.27 2.41
CA THR A 10 15.42 14.73 1.25
C THR A 10 16.85 14.30 1.61
N GLU A 11 17.59 15.13 2.36
CA GLU A 11 18.95 14.81 2.79
C GLU A 11 18.98 13.60 3.72
N GLY A 12 18.09 13.55 4.72
CA GLY A 12 18.00 12.43 5.65
C GLY A 12 17.63 11.12 4.95
N PHE A 13 16.64 11.14 4.06
CA PHE A 13 16.26 9.99 3.25
C PHE A 13 17.43 9.46 2.42
N ARG A 14 18.20 10.33 1.76
CA ARG A 14 19.37 9.92 0.97
C ARG A 14 20.43 9.24 1.81
N ARG A 15 20.75 9.78 2.99
CA ARG A 15 21.71 9.17 3.93
C ARG A 15 21.26 7.80 4.41
N ILE A 16 19.96 7.65 4.70
CA ILE A 16 19.42 6.36 5.12
C ILE A 16 19.45 5.37 3.94
N ALA A 17 19.02 5.79 2.75
CA ALA A 17 19.07 4.94 1.55
C ALA A 17 20.49 4.40 1.29
N GLU A 18 21.51 5.24 1.40
CA GLU A 18 22.92 4.83 1.28
C GLU A 18 23.30 3.81 2.36
N ALA A 19 22.92 4.09 3.62
CA ALA A 19 23.28 3.24 4.76
C ALA A 19 22.63 1.85 4.70
N VAL A 20 21.39 1.74 4.20
CA VAL A 20 20.67 0.46 4.10
C VAL A 20 20.92 -0.30 2.79
N GLY A 21 21.54 0.33 1.80
CA GLY A 21 21.85 -0.27 0.50
C GLY A 21 22.46 -1.67 0.58
N PRO A 22 23.50 -1.91 1.42
CA PRO A 22 24.14 -3.23 1.55
C PRO A 22 23.22 -4.33 2.10
N THR A 23 22.04 -3.99 2.64
CA THR A 23 21.13 -4.99 3.22
C THR A 23 20.27 -5.72 2.18
N GLY A 24 20.23 -5.24 0.93
CA GLY A 24 19.48 -5.87 -0.16
C GLY A 24 17.95 -5.76 0.04
N LEU A 25 17.45 -4.62 0.48
CA LEU A 25 16.01 -4.37 0.61
C LEU A 25 15.27 -4.57 -0.71
N THR A 26 14.07 -5.13 -0.67
CA THR A 26 13.15 -5.16 -1.80
C THR A 26 12.80 -3.76 -2.26
N TRP A 27 12.54 -2.86 -1.29
CA TRP A 27 12.48 -1.41 -1.45
C TRP A 27 12.67 -0.69 -0.11
N LEU A 28 13.03 0.58 -0.22
CA LEU A 28 12.93 1.57 0.84
C LEU A 28 11.67 2.39 0.57
N GLU A 29 10.73 2.39 1.50
CA GLU A 29 9.52 3.20 1.45
C GLU A 29 9.74 4.52 2.16
N LEU A 30 9.29 5.59 1.54
CA LEU A 30 9.39 6.94 2.07
C LEU A 30 8.38 7.85 1.38
N ASP A 31 7.92 8.86 2.10
CA ASP A 31 6.97 9.82 1.55
C ASP A 31 7.47 11.27 1.63
N ALA A 32 7.26 11.98 0.55
CA ALA A 32 7.48 13.41 0.44
C ALA A 32 6.47 14.02 -0.54
N HIS A 33 6.07 15.26 -0.26
CA HIS A 33 5.06 15.95 -1.06
C HIS A 33 5.56 16.45 -2.42
N ASP A 34 6.88 16.46 -2.65
CA ASP A 34 7.46 16.91 -3.91
C ASP A 34 7.98 15.72 -4.73
N PRO A 35 7.39 15.44 -5.92
CA PRO A 35 7.82 14.34 -6.76
C PRO A 35 9.30 14.44 -7.19
N LYS A 36 9.83 15.64 -7.37
CA LYS A 36 11.24 15.84 -7.74
C LYS A 36 12.19 15.48 -6.61
N SER A 37 11.79 15.71 -5.36
CA SER A 37 12.57 15.29 -4.20
C SER A 37 12.69 13.78 -4.13
N ILE A 38 11.60 13.03 -4.36
CA ILE A 38 11.64 11.57 -4.39
C ILE A 38 12.45 11.08 -5.60
N ALA A 39 12.28 11.68 -6.78
CA ALA A 39 13.06 11.36 -7.97
C ALA A 39 14.58 11.53 -7.73
N LEU A 40 14.97 12.57 -6.99
CA LEU A 40 16.36 12.79 -6.61
C LEU A 40 16.88 11.69 -5.67
N ILE A 41 16.06 11.30 -4.68
CA ILE A 41 16.41 10.21 -3.76
C ILE A 41 16.54 8.90 -4.54
N ARG A 42 15.55 8.56 -5.37
CA ARG A 42 15.54 7.35 -6.20
C ARG A 42 16.77 7.23 -7.09
N ARG A 43 17.14 8.32 -7.78
CA ARG A 43 18.30 8.34 -8.68
C ARG A 43 19.60 7.94 -7.98
N ASP A 44 19.77 8.38 -6.73
CA ASP A 44 21.00 8.21 -5.98
C ASP A 44 20.92 7.00 -5.01
N SER A 45 19.74 6.37 -4.88
CA SER A 45 19.51 5.24 -3.97
C SER A 45 20.08 3.92 -4.54
N PRO A 46 20.82 3.15 -3.74
CA PRO A 46 21.28 1.81 -4.12
C PRO A 46 20.18 0.74 -4.03
N CYS A 47 19.01 1.05 -3.48
CA CYS A 47 17.85 0.16 -3.41
C CYS A 47 16.63 0.80 -4.07
N PRO A 48 15.67 0.00 -4.57
CA PRO A 48 14.43 0.50 -5.13
C PRO A 48 13.68 1.40 -4.13
N ILE A 49 12.95 2.39 -4.64
CA ILE A 49 12.11 3.30 -3.85
C ILE A 49 10.64 2.98 -4.06
N ALA A 50 9.88 2.92 -2.97
CA ALA A 50 8.43 2.88 -2.97
C ALA A 50 7.88 4.12 -2.28
N SER A 51 6.74 4.64 -2.75
CA SER A 51 6.09 5.83 -2.19
C SER A 51 4.68 5.99 -2.74
N GLY A 52 3.88 6.85 -2.11
CA GLY A 52 2.62 7.31 -2.67
C GLY A 52 1.38 6.94 -1.88
N GLU A 53 1.49 6.38 -0.68
CA GLU A 53 0.34 5.94 0.13
C GLU A 53 -0.72 7.03 0.37
N THR A 54 -0.30 8.29 0.45
CA THR A 54 -1.18 9.43 0.70
C THR A 54 -1.67 10.14 -0.56
N LEU A 55 -1.25 9.70 -1.75
CA LEU A 55 -1.68 10.30 -3.01
C LEU A 55 -3.11 9.87 -3.37
N LEU A 56 -3.91 10.84 -3.78
CA LEU A 56 -5.30 10.62 -4.14
C LEU A 56 -5.54 10.87 -5.63
N GLU A 57 -6.28 9.96 -6.25
CA GLU A 57 -6.63 10.00 -7.66
C GLU A 57 -5.40 10.02 -8.60
N ARG A 58 -5.62 9.72 -9.87
CA ARG A 58 -4.59 9.78 -10.92
C ARG A 58 -3.92 11.14 -11.05
N ARG A 59 -4.63 12.21 -10.65
CA ARG A 59 -4.11 13.58 -10.74
C ARG A 59 -2.89 13.77 -9.87
N ASP A 60 -2.92 13.22 -8.63
CA ASP A 60 -1.82 13.34 -7.69
C ASP A 60 -0.67 12.39 -8.04
N PHE A 61 -0.98 11.18 -8.51
CA PHE A 61 0.03 10.22 -8.95
C PHE A 61 0.78 10.65 -10.22
N ARG A 62 0.10 11.34 -11.15
CA ARG A 62 0.66 11.70 -12.46
C ARG A 62 2.01 12.42 -12.38
N PRO A 63 2.20 13.49 -11.61
CA PRO A 63 3.51 14.17 -11.55
C PRO A 63 4.62 13.27 -10.98
N TYR A 64 4.30 12.30 -10.14
CA TYR A 64 5.28 11.34 -9.64
C TYR A 64 5.71 10.35 -10.72
N PHE A 65 4.80 9.85 -11.54
CA PHE A 65 5.14 9.03 -12.70
C PHE A 65 5.95 9.81 -13.74
N GLU A 66 5.52 11.01 -14.08
CA GLU A 66 6.21 11.87 -15.06
C GLU A 66 7.65 12.23 -14.63
N ASN A 67 7.93 12.27 -13.33
CA ASN A 67 9.26 12.51 -12.80
C ASN A 67 10.04 11.21 -12.47
N TYR A 68 9.48 10.03 -12.73
CA TYR A 68 10.07 8.75 -12.34
C TYR A 68 10.47 8.71 -10.87
N SER A 69 9.55 9.12 -9.99
CA SER A 69 9.84 9.36 -8.57
C SER A 69 10.09 8.07 -7.79
N PHE A 70 9.48 6.95 -8.18
CA PHE A 70 9.58 5.67 -7.48
C PHE A 70 9.58 4.48 -8.46
N ASP A 71 9.99 3.32 -7.97
CA ASP A 71 9.98 2.04 -8.68
C ASP A 71 8.68 1.27 -8.42
N THR A 72 8.06 1.51 -7.28
CA THR A 72 6.77 0.95 -6.88
C THR A 72 5.86 2.05 -6.35
N ALA A 73 4.68 2.17 -6.92
CA ALA A 73 3.64 3.08 -6.44
C ALA A 73 2.85 2.38 -5.33
N ILE A 74 2.86 2.97 -4.14
CA ILE A 74 2.04 2.51 -3.02
C ILE A 74 0.66 3.14 -3.17
N VAL A 75 -0.35 2.32 -3.47
CA VAL A 75 -1.71 2.78 -3.78
C VAL A 75 -2.66 2.37 -2.67
N ASP A 76 -3.21 3.34 -1.95
CA ASP A 76 -4.27 3.03 -1.01
C ASP A 76 -5.60 2.81 -1.74
N VAL A 77 -6.03 1.55 -1.81
CA VAL A 77 -7.26 1.16 -2.55
C VAL A 77 -8.52 1.64 -1.83
N ILE A 78 -8.46 1.80 -0.52
CA ILE A 78 -9.61 2.23 0.28
C ILE A 78 -9.85 3.72 0.14
N TRP A 79 -8.78 4.52 0.16
CA TRP A 79 -8.88 5.97 -0.01
C TRP A 79 -9.19 6.39 -1.45
N ASN A 80 -8.59 5.71 -2.43
CA ASN A 80 -8.82 6.00 -3.84
C ASN A 80 -10.12 5.38 -4.39
N GLY A 81 -10.62 4.33 -3.74
CA GLY A 81 -11.69 3.49 -4.27
C GLY A 81 -11.19 2.52 -5.35
N PHE A 82 -11.81 1.35 -5.43
CA PHE A 82 -11.37 0.25 -6.28
C PHE A 82 -11.19 0.64 -7.76
N TYR A 83 -12.20 1.31 -8.32
CA TYR A 83 -12.18 1.68 -9.74
C TYR A 83 -11.10 2.72 -10.09
N GLU A 84 -10.87 3.70 -9.24
CA GLU A 84 -9.81 4.68 -9.47
C GLU A 84 -8.44 4.05 -9.28
N SER A 85 -8.28 3.14 -8.31
CA SER A 85 -7.03 2.39 -8.12
C SER A 85 -6.65 1.56 -9.35
N LEU A 86 -7.62 0.93 -10.04
CA LEU A 86 -7.36 0.23 -11.31
C LEU A 86 -6.80 1.18 -12.38
N LYS A 87 -7.31 2.41 -12.45
CA LYS A 87 -6.82 3.41 -13.41
C LYS A 87 -5.44 3.95 -13.04
N ILE A 88 -5.14 4.06 -11.73
CA ILE A 88 -3.80 4.41 -11.24
C ILE A 88 -2.82 3.32 -11.65
N ALA A 89 -3.17 2.05 -11.44
CA ALA A 89 -2.34 0.91 -11.84
C ALA A 89 -2.10 0.87 -13.36
N ALA A 90 -3.14 1.09 -14.17
CA ALA A 90 -3.02 1.17 -15.62
C ALA A 90 -2.15 2.36 -16.08
N MET A 91 -2.18 3.49 -15.38
CA MET A 91 -1.28 4.59 -15.64
C MET A 91 0.16 4.27 -15.23
N ALA A 92 0.37 3.62 -14.08
CA ALA A 92 1.68 3.16 -13.62
C ALA A 92 2.34 2.21 -14.64
N GLU A 93 1.54 1.29 -15.23
CA GLU A 93 2.01 0.36 -16.26
C GLU A 93 2.61 1.07 -17.48
N VAL A 94 2.04 2.19 -17.92
CA VAL A 94 2.57 3.01 -19.04
C VAL A 94 3.97 3.54 -18.73
N TYR A 95 4.29 3.76 -17.44
CA TYR A 95 5.61 4.23 -16.98
C TYR A 95 6.50 3.08 -16.48
N GLU A 96 6.10 1.81 -16.72
CA GLU A 96 6.83 0.61 -16.26
C GLU A 96 7.02 0.57 -14.74
N VAL A 97 6.08 1.15 -13.98
CA VAL A 97 6.07 1.18 -12.52
C VAL A 97 5.16 0.08 -11.97
N ASN A 98 5.67 -0.69 -11.01
CA ASN A 98 4.86 -1.65 -10.28
C ASN A 98 3.92 -0.95 -9.29
N VAL A 99 2.87 -1.65 -8.86
CA VAL A 99 1.98 -1.19 -7.80
C VAL A 99 1.99 -2.17 -6.63
N ALA A 100 1.85 -1.62 -5.43
CA ALA A 100 1.63 -2.36 -4.20
C ALA A 100 0.57 -1.60 -3.38
N PRO A 101 -0.49 -2.24 -2.85
CA PRO A 101 -1.45 -1.50 -2.06
C PRO A 101 -0.93 -1.21 -0.66
N HIS A 102 -1.10 0.05 -0.21
CA HIS A 102 -1.13 0.38 1.20
C HIS A 102 -2.37 -0.28 1.81
N ASN A 103 -2.19 -1.11 2.83
CA ASN A 103 -3.28 -1.86 3.45
C ASN A 103 -3.03 -2.12 4.94
N PHE A 104 -2.99 -1.07 5.71
CA PHE A 104 -2.87 -1.10 7.17
C PHE A 104 -4.25 -1.05 7.83
N TYR A 105 -5.12 -2.05 7.51
CA TYR A 105 -6.54 -2.05 7.83
C TYR A 105 -7.04 -3.43 8.27
N GLY A 106 -8.36 -3.51 8.52
CA GLY A 106 -9.04 -4.77 8.84
C GLY A 106 -9.34 -5.64 7.60
N HIS A 107 -9.93 -6.80 7.85
CA HIS A 107 -10.14 -7.86 6.86
C HIS A 107 -10.93 -7.46 5.62
N LEU A 108 -11.94 -6.59 5.74
CA LEU A 108 -12.72 -6.15 4.58
C LEU A 108 -11.85 -5.35 3.61
N ALA A 109 -11.04 -4.43 4.12
CA ALA A 109 -10.11 -3.66 3.31
C ALA A 109 -9.04 -4.56 2.67
N SER A 110 -8.53 -5.55 3.42
CA SER A 110 -7.58 -6.53 2.89
C SER A 110 -8.17 -7.37 1.77
N ALA A 111 -9.44 -7.79 1.87
CA ALA A 111 -10.13 -8.49 0.77
C ALA A 111 -10.29 -7.59 -0.47
N ILE A 112 -10.68 -6.33 -0.30
CA ILE A 112 -10.79 -5.35 -1.40
C ILE A 112 -9.43 -5.16 -2.08
N SER A 113 -8.37 -4.97 -1.29
CA SER A 113 -7.00 -4.81 -1.81
C SER A 113 -6.50 -6.07 -2.50
N ALA A 114 -6.83 -7.28 -2.00
CA ALA A 114 -6.48 -8.54 -2.64
C ALA A 114 -7.16 -8.70 -4.02
N HIS A 115 -8.42 -8.31 -4.14
CA HIS A 115 -9.12 -8.29 -5.45
C HIS A 115 -8.48 -7.28 -6.41
N PHE A 116 -8.02 -6.13 -5.91
CA PHE A 116 -7.25 -5.20 -6.73
C PHE A 116 -5.94 -5.85 -7.22
N CYS A 117 -5.18 -6.49 -6.33
CA CYS A 117 -3.94 -7.18 -6.70
C CYS A 117 -4.16 -8.23 -7.78
N ALA A 118 -5.24 -9.01 -7.68
CA ALA A 118 -5.59 -10.04 -8.66
C ALA A 118 -6.03 -9.47 -10.02
N ALA A 119 -6.43 -8.20 -10.07
CA ALA A 119 -6.97 -7.57 -11.28
C ALA A 119 -5.93 -6.78 -12.09
N VAL A 120 -4.73 -6.54 -11.56
CA VAL A 120 -3.71 -5.68 -12.20
C VAL A 120 -2.45 -6.47 -12.58
N PRO A 121 -1.88 -6.25 -13.78
CA PRO A 121 -0.74 -7.04 -14.26
C PRO A 121 0.59 -6.63 -13.62
N ASN A 122 0.70 -5.40 -13.14
CA ASN A 122 1.90 -4.81 -12.55
C ASN A 122 1.91 -4.84 -11.01
N PHE A 123 1.16 -5.77 -10.40
CA PHE A 123 1.18 -6.03 -8.97
C PHE A 123 2.53 -6.57 -8.50
N ARG A 124 3.04 -6.07 -7.38
CA ARG A 124 4.30 -6.51 -6.78
C ARG A 124 4.11 -7.35 -5.53
N ILE A 125 3.53 -6.77 -4.48
CA ILE A 125 3.23 -7.41 -3.19
C ILE A 125 2.12 -6.62 -2.50
N MET A 126 1.33 -7.25 -1.64
CA MET A 126 0.30 -6.61 -0.84
C MET A 126 0.76 -6.48 0.62
N GLU A 127 0.65 -5.28 1.16
CA GLU A 127 0.77 -5.06 2.60
C GLU A 127 -0.42 -5.67 3.33
N ILE A 128 -0.20 -6.20 4.52
CA ILE A 128 -1.25 -6.63 5.42
C ILE A 128 -0.81 -6.45 6.88
N ASP A 129 -1.65 -5.76 7.65
CA ASP A 129 -1.49 -5.68 9.10
C ASP A 129 -2.09 -6.92 9.76
N ILE A 130 -1.24 -7.70 10.46
CA ILE A 130 -1.67 -8.91 11.17
C ILE A 130 -1.62 -8.78 12.70
N ASP A 131 -0.97 -7.75 13.23
CA ASP A 131 -0.58 -7.69 14.64
C ASP A 131 -1.21 -6.55 15.45
N SER A 132 -1.66 -5.46 14.83
CA SER A 132 -2.03 -4.23 15.53
C SER A 132 -3.34 -4.32 16.31
N VAL A 133 -4.28 -5.19 15.92
CA VAL A 133 -5.59 -5.32 16.55
C VAL A 133 -5.94 -6.79 16.82
N THR A 134 -5.91 -7.20 18.09
CA THR A 134 -6.11 -8.59 18.48
C THR A 134 -7.54 -9.11 18.27
N TRP A 135 -8.53 -8.23 18.18
CA TRP A 135 -9.95 -8.54 18.00
C TRP A 135 -10.47 -8.25 16.57
N ARG A 136 -9.58 -8.03 15.61
CA ARG A 136 -10.00 -7.73 14.21
C ARG A 136 -10.81 -8.84 13.56
N ASP A 137 -10.57 -10.10 13.98
CA ASP A 137 -11.29 -11.27 13.48
C ASP A 137 -12.77 -11.25 13.88
N ASP A 138 -13.12 -10.56 14.98
CA ASP A 138 -14.50 -10.40 15.41
C ASP A 138 -15.37 -9.63 14.40
N PHE A 139 -14.78 -8.86 13.50
CA PHE A 139 -15.49 -8.02 12.54
C PHE A 139 -16.00 -8.75 11.30
N VAL A 140 -15.57 -9.98 11.08
CA VAL A 140 -15.99 -10.81 9.95
C VAL A 140 -16.46 -12.17 10.44
N LYS A 141 -17.37 -12.83 9.68
CA LYS A 141 -17.83 -14.16 10.04
C LYS A 141 -16.75 -15.22 9.81
N THR A 142 -15.95 -15.04 8.79
CA THR A 142 -14.83 -15.92 8.45
C THR A 142 -13.63 -15.06 8.09
N PRO A 143 -12.58 -15.05 8.91
CA PRO A 143 -11.35 -14.36 8.59
C PRO A 143 -10.72 -14.88 7.29
N PRO A 144 -10.02 -14.03 6.53
CA PRO A 144 -9.28 -14.47 5.35
C PRO A 144 -8.15 -15.43 5.75
N VAL A 145 -7.82 -16.30 4.80
CA VAL A 145 -6.77 -17.30 4.99
C VAL A 145 -5.48 -16.80 4.35
N ILE A 146 -4.37 -16.91 5.09
CA ILE A 146 -3.01 -16.67 4.59
C ILE A 146 -2.24 -17.99 4.71
N GLU A 147 -1.76 -18.51 3.59
CA GLU A 147 -1.01 -19.77 3.53
C GLU A 147 0.34 -19.55 2.84
N ASN A 148 1.42 -19.90 3.51
CA ASN A 148 2.80 -19.80 2.98
C ASN A 148 3.17 -18.38 2.49
N GLY A 149 2.58 -17.33 3.06
CA GLY A 149 2.78 -15.95 2.64
C GLY A 149 1.82 -15.46 1.55
N ASP A 150 0.93 -16.32 1.06
CA ASP A 150 -0.08 -15.98 0.07
C ASP A 150 -1.43 -15.71 0.72
N PHE A 151 -2.04 -14.58 0.39
CA PHE A 151 -3.43 -14.28 0.75
C PHE A 151 -4.36 -15.03 -0.21
N ILE A 152 -5.14 -15.97 0.34
CA ILE A 152 -6.07 -16.77 -0.47
C ILE A 152 -7.28 -15.90 -0.83
N LEU A 153 -7.43 -15.63 -2.12
CA LEU A 153 -8.48 -14.73 -2.61
C LEU A 153 -9.86 -15.32 -2.33
N PRO A 154 -10.74 -14.62 -1.59
CA PRO A 154 -12.09 -15.09 -1.33
C PRO A 154 -12.92 -15.18 -2.63
N THR A 155 -13.72 -16.24 -2.78
CA THR A 155 -14.52 -16.50 -3.99
C THR A 155 -16.03 -16.33 -3.81
N GLY A 156 -16.46 -15.87 -2.62
CA GLY A 156 -17.87 -15.60 -2.33
C GLY A 156 -18.41 -14.36 -3.04
N PRO A 157 -19.71 -14.09 -2.95
CA PRO A 157 -20.33 -12.88 -3.53
C PRO A 157 -19.69 -11.59 -2.99
N GLY A 158 -19.67 -10.55 -3.82
CA GLY A 158 -19.04 -9.26 -3.49
C GLY A 158 -17.53 -9.42 -3.30
N TRP A 159 -17.01 -9.00 -2.17
CA TRP A 159 -15.59 -9.15 -1.82
C TRP A 159 -15.27 -10.52 -1.19
N GLY A 160 -16.25 -11.42 -1.09
CA GLY A 160 -16.09 -12.73 -0.48
C GLY A 160 -15.94 -12.71 1.05
N ILE A 161 -16.17 -11.56 1.68
CA ILE A 161 -16.12 -11.35 3.13
C ILE A 161 -17.51 -10.96 3.63
N GLU A 162 -17.99 -11.64 4.66
CA GLU A 162 -19.26 -11.31 5.33
C GLU A 162 -18.97 -10.62 6.67
N VAL A 163 -19.50 -9.41 6.81
CA VAL A 163 -19.31 -8.59 8.02
C VAL A 163 -20.10 -9.18 9.18
N ASN A 164 -19.48 -9.24 10.35
CA ASN A 164 -20.12 -9.61 11.61
C ASN A 164 -20.59 -8.35 12.36
N GLU A 165 -21.85 -7.97 12.18
CA GLU A 165 -22.40 -6.78 12.82
C GLU A 165 -22.38 -6.83 14.36
N ALA A 166 -22.49 -8.00 14.96
CA ALA A 166 -22.42 -8.15 16.42
C ALA A 166 -21.01 -7.82 16.93
N GLY A 167 -19.98 -8.28 16.21
CA GLY A 167 -18.58 -7.93 16.50
C GLY A 167 -18.33 -6.43 16.38
N LEU A 168 -18.84 -5.77 15.32
CA LEU A 168 -18.72 -4.31 15.18
C LEU A 168 -19.36 -3.55 16.34
N ARG A 169 -20.54 -3.99 16.81
CA ARG A 169 -21.21 -3.36 17.95
C ARG A 169 -20.48 -3.59 19.27
N ALA A 170 -19.76 -4.71 19.42
CA ALA A 170 -18.96 -5.01 20.61
C ALA A 170 -17.71 -4.12 20.74
N HIS A 171 -17.21 -3.57 19.62
CA HIS A 171 -16.03 -2.72 19.57
C HIS A 171 -16.34 -1.32 19.00
N PRO A 172 -17.17 -0.52 19.66
CA PRO A 172 -17.55 0.79 19.15
C PRO A 172 -16.36 1.76 19.11
N VAL A 173 -16.34 2.64 18.13
CA VAL A 173 -15.35 3.72 18.08
C VAL A 173 -15.46 4.54 19.37
N LYS A 174 -14.35 4.66 20.09
CA LYS A 174 -14.29 5.55 21.26
C LYS A 174 -14.40 6.99 20.74
N SER A 175 -15.47 7.69 21.10
CA SER A 175 -15.55 9.13 20.80
C SER A 175 -14.37 9.84 21.48
N SER A 176 -13.47 10.43 20.70
CA SER A 176 -12.53 11.41 21.24
C SER A 176 -13.34 12.57 21.81
N ARG A 177 -13.34 12.71 23.14
CA ARG A 177 -13.83 13.94 23.79
C ARG A 177 -12.82 15.06 23.58
#